data_4a128b114bd7b9bd8c0bf9b9960ba929
#
_entry.id   4a128b114bd7b9bd8c0bf9b9960ba929
#
_cell.length_a   1.000
_cell.length_b   1.000
_cell.length_c   1.000
_cell.angle_alpha   90.00
_cell.angle_beta   90.00
_cell.angle_gamma   90.00
#
_symmetry.space_group_name_H-M   'P 1'
#
loop_
_entity.id
_entity.type
_entity.pdbx_description
1 polymer ?
#
loop_
_entity_poly.entity_id
_entity_poly.type
_entity_poly.pdbx_seq_one_letter_code
_entity_poly.pdbx_strand_id
1 'polypeptide(L)'
;MTFEQMNLDKNIIQALHTLGYEQPLPVQEQVIPNILSGKDCIVKSRTGSGKTASFAIPIIQNLEIDERSPQALVLTPTRELALQIQQDFDRIGTFKKIKTLPIFGKQPFKFQKEDLKQRCHVVIGTPGRVLDHLQQQTLDPSKIKYVVLDEADEMLNMNFLDEVQAILKYMPKKHVTCLFSATYPAVIQRMSKKYLYKPAKIDLTSTNKPNILEEAYHVNEEHKELFLLHLLALKKPESCMIFCKTQARVDEVYECLEKNQVSVDKIHGGMMQEERLSHMRRFKKGKVRILVCTDVASRGIDVFKVEMIINYDMPSPVETYTHRIGRSGRVDEQGLAISLVNEYDGVRKEKLEEYLGYNLPFKEEGEVYLSDLDVLDSLKESNRMVVDKSKDLRKGITKIYLNGGKNKKIRPGDIVGAICEIDGVTVDDIGVIQVQDHQSYVDILNDKGKLVLKNLKTIKGKTLRIQKAKNGFG
;
A
#
# COMPACT_ATOMS: atom_id res chain seq x y z
N MET A 1 -20.02 12.33 11.02
CA MET A 1 -19.09 12.49 12.17
C MET A 1 -17.77 13.03 11.64
N THR A 2 -17.10 13.99 12.31
CA THR A 2 -15.79 14.49 11.90
C THR A 2 -14.67 13.80 12.69
N PHE A 3 -13.40 13.91 12.23
CA PHE A 3 -12.25 13.33 12.96
C PHE A 3 -12.07 13.96 14.35
N GLU A 4 -12.39 15.26 14.51
CA GLU A 4 -12.35 15.98 15.79
C GLU A 4 -13.37 15.40 16.78
N GLN A 5 -14.56 14.99 16.31
CA GLN A 5 -15.60 14.37 17.13
C GLN A 5 -15.24 12.95 17.60
N MET A 6 -14.20 12.34 17.04
CA MET A 6 -13.73 11.01 17.44
C MET A 6 -12.77 11.03 18.64
N ASN A 7 -12.50 12.20 19.24
CA ASN A 7 -11.58 12.38 20.39
C ASN A 7 -10.16 11.86 20.11
N LEU A 8 -9.64 12.10 18.90
CA LEU A 8 -8.29 11.71 18.52
C LEU A 8 -7.25 12.70 19.07
N ASP A 9 -6.03 12.20 19.28
CA ASP A 9 -4.86 13.00 19.64
C ASP A 9 -4.64 14.13 18.60
N LYS A 10 -4.36 15.34 19.10
CA LYS A 10 -4.12 16.52 18.27
C LYS A 10 -3.02 16.29 17.21
N ASN A 11 -2.00 15.48 17.51
CA ASN A 11 -0.94 15.14 16.57
C ASN A 11 -1.46 14.27 15.40
N ILE A 12 -2.45 13.41 15.66
CA ILE A 12 -3.12 12.63 14.61
C ILE A 12 -3.99 13.54 13.75
N ILE A 13 -4.80 14.39 14.37
CA ILE A 13 -5.63 15.37 13.65
C ILE A 13 -4.78 16.27 12.76
N GLN A 14 -3.67 16.79 13.27
CA GLN A 14 -2.71 17.60 12.49
C GLN A 14 -2.18 16.84 11.27
N ALA A 15 -1.84 15.56 11.44
CA ALA A 15 -1.36 14.73 10.34
C ALA A 15 -2.46 14.52 9.29
N LEU A 16 -3.69 14.23 9.71
CA LEU A 16 -4.84 14.02 8.83
C LEU A 16 -5.15 15.27 8.01
N HIS A 17 -5.23 16.45 8.64
CA HIS A 17 -5.41 17.71 7.92
C HIS A 17 -4.32 17.98 6.90
N THR A 18 -3.06 17.78 7.28
CA THR A 18 -1.91 17.97 6.36
C THR A 18 -1.97 17.00 5.17
N LEU A 19 -2.48 15.79 5.38
CA LEU A 19 -2.69 14.79 4.32
C LEU A 19 -3.93 15.09 3.45
N GLY A 20 -4.75 16.07 3.85
CA GLY A 20 -5.99 16.43 3.15
C GLY A 20 -7.15 15.48 3.43
N TYR A 21 -7.16 14.87 4.62
CA TYR A 21 -8.32 14.14 5.14
C TYR A 21 -9.27 15.18 5.76
N GLU A 22 -10.24 15.62 5.01
CA GLU A 22 -11.20 16.65 5.47
C GLU A 22 -12.32 16.03 6.31
N GLN A 23 -12.86 14.91 5.86
CA GLN A 23 -13.91 14.16 6.52
C GLN A 23 -13.63 12.66 6.48
N PRO A 24 -14.07 11.90 7.47
CA PRO A 24 -13.92 10.45 7.44
C PRO A 24 -14.81 9.82 6.36
N LEU A 25 -14.27 8.86 5.66
CA LEU A 25 -15.00 8.02 4.72
C LEU A 25 -15.96 7.07 5.48
N PRO A 26 -17.02 6.55 4.85
CA PRO A 26 -18.00 5.66 5.52
C PRO A 26 -17.37 4.47 6.25
N VAL A 27 -16.28 3.88 5.73
CA VAL A 27 -15.55 2.82 6.41
C VAL A 27 -14.86 3.32 7.68
N GLN A 28 -14.30 4.52 7.63
CA GLN A 28 -13.60 5.14 8.77
C GLN A 28 -14.59 5.51 9.88
N GLU A 29 -15.73 6.07 9.54
CA GLU A 29 -16.80 6.40 10.51
C GLU A 29 -17.27 5.19 11.30
N GLN A 30 -17.37 4.02 10.65
CA GLN A 30 -17.85 2.81 11.30
C GLN A 30 -16.74 2.02 12.00
N VAL A 31 -15.54 1.96 11.44
CA VAL A 31 -14.45 1.12 11.98
C VAL A 31 -13.71 1.78 13.13
N ILE A 32 -13.35 3.08 13.00
CA ILE A 32 -12.54 3.78 14.00
C ILE A 32 -13.14 3.68 15.41
N PRO A 33 -14.43 4.00 15.65
CA PRO A 33 -15.00 3.94 16.99
C PRO A 33 -15.04 2.52 17.57
N ASN A 34 -15.23 1.50 16.75
CA ASN A 34 -15.22 0.11 17.19
C ASN A 34 -13.85 -0.33 17.68
N ILE A 35 -12.78 -0.02 16.94
CA ILE A 35 -11.41 -0.35 17.34
C ILE A 35 -11.00 0.46 18.58
N LEU A 36 -11.35 1.74 18.66
CA LEU A 36 -11.09 2.58 19.85
C LEU A 36 -11.76 2.02 21.10
N SER A 37 -12.94 1.41 20.96
CA SER A 37 -13.65 0.75 22.07
C SER A 37 -13.16 -0.67 22.37
N GLY A 38 -12.12 -1.15 21.69
CA GLY A 38 -11.53 -2.47 21.94
C GLY A 38 -12.35 -3.63 21.38
N LYS A 39 -13.18 -3.41 20.35
CA LYS A 39 -14.00 -4.44 19.72
C LYS A 39 -13.29 -5.03 18.49
N ASP A 40 -13.43 -6.33 18.33
CA ASP A 40 -13.07 -7.00 17.08
C ASP A 40 -13.96 -6.51 15.94
N CYS A 41 -13.41 -6.51 14.72
CA CYS A 41 -14.12 -6.05 13.54
C CYS A 41 -14.00 -7.04 12.37
N ILE A 42 -15.11 -7.24 11.67
CA ILE A 42 -15.14 -7.85 10.34
C ILE A 42 -15.63 -6.78 9.38
N VAL A 43 -14.77 -6.39 8.46
CA VAL A 43 -15.05 -5.30 7.53
C VAL A 43 -15.02 -5.85 6.11
N LYS A 44 -16.21 -5.89 5.50
CA LYS A 44 -16.35 -6.21 4.09
C LYS A 44 -16.44 -4.92 3.29
N SER A 45 -15.38 -4.61 2.57
CA SER A 45 -15.31 -3.41 1.75
C SER A 45 -14.33 -3.58 0.60
N ARG A 46 -14.58 -2.88 -0.50
CA ARG A 46 -13.73 -2.92 -1.69
C ARG A 46 -12.38 -2.26 -1.44
N THR A 47 -11.41 -2.53 -2.32
CA THR A 47 -10.13 -1.81 -2.37
C THR A 47 -10.38 -0.32 -2.65
N GLY A 48 -9.53 0.57 -2.11
CA GLY A 48 -9.66 2.03 -2.31
C GLY A 48 -10.73 2.74 -1.45
N SER A 49 -11.41 2.03 -0.56
CA SER A 49 -12.43 2.61 0.33
C SER A 49 -11.88 3.38 1.53
N GLY A 50 -10.54 3.45 1.71
CA GLY A 50 -9.92 4.09 2.87
C GLY A 50 -9.71 3.16 4.07
N LYS A 51 -9.67 1.83 3.85
CA LYS A 51 -9.47 0.80 4.89
C LYS A 51 -8.23 1.04 5.74
N THR A 52 -7.08 1.31 5.12
CA THR A 52 -5.82 1.48 5.84
C THR A 52 -5.93 2.54 6.92
N ALA A 53 -6.44 3.71 6.61
CA ALA A 53 -6.65 4.76 7.59
C ALA A 53 -7.66 4.37 8.68
N SER A 54 -8.67 3.56 8.34
CA SER A 54 -9.70 3.13 9.30
C SER A 54 -9.16 2.28 10.44
N PHE A 55 -8.09 1.51 10.23
CA PHE A 55 -7.42 0.78 11.30
C PHE A 55 -6.14 1.47 11.79
N ALA A 56 -5.41 2.18 10.94
CA ALA A 56 -4.18 2.85 11.35
C ALA A 56 -4.45 3.96 12.39
N ILE A 57 -5.46 4.80 12.16
CA ILE A 57 -5.82 5.91 13.07
C ILE A 57 -6.07 5.41 14.50
N PRO A 58 -7.00 4.48 14.78
CA PRO A 58 -7.28 4.03 16.14
C PRO A 58 -6.13 3.24 16.76
N ILE A 59 -5.38 2.49 15.97
CA ILE A 59 -4.17 1.81 16.46
C ILE A 59 -3.15 2.84 16.91
N ILE A 60 -2.80 3.82 16.06
CA ILE A 60 -1.84 4.90 16.39
C ILE A 60 -2.30 5.68 17.62
N GLN A 61 -3.62 5.93 17.76
CA GLN A 61 -4.20 6.59 18.93
C GLN A 61 -3.80 5.90 20.23
N ASN A 62 -3.85 4.57 20.26
CA ASN A 62 -3.69 3.77 21.47
C ASN A 62 -2.27 3.20 21.67
N LEU A 63 -1.30 3.55 20.81
CA LEU A 63 0.09 3.14 20.99
C LEU A 63 0.76 3.87 22.16
N GLU A 64 1.46 3.13 22.99
CA GLU A 64 2.36 3.62 24.03
C GLU A 64 3.74 3.87 23.39
N ILE A 65 4.13 5.14 23.27
CA ILE A 65 5.34 5.53 22.52
C ILE A 65 6.64 5.08 23.20
N ASP A 66 6.62 4.92 24.52
CA ASP A 66 7.80 4.46 25.27
C ASP A 66 7.98 2.94 25.28
N GLU A 67 6.94 2.19 24.91
CA GLU A 67 7.06 0.73 24.76
C GLU A 67 8.03 0.39 23.61
N ARG A 68 8.90 -0.59 23.85
CA ARG A 68 9.92 -1.02 22.88
C ARG A 68 9.47 -2.14 21.97
N SER A 69 8.63 -3.03 22.53
CA SER A 69 8.10 -4.17 21.79
C SER A 69 6.92 -3.78 20.91
N PRO A 70 6.67 -4.48 19.81
CA PRO A 70 5.55 -4.22 18.94
C PRO A 70 4.20 -4.37 19.65
N GLN A 71 3.32 -3.41 19.45
CA GLN A 71 1.98 -3.38 20.01
C GLN A 71 0.89 -3.69 18.97
N ALA A 72 1.24 -3.65 17.69
CA ALA A 72 0.34 -4.02 16.61
C ALA A 72 1.05 -4.86 15.55
N LEU A 73 0.32 -5.82 15.00
CA LEU A 73 0.72 -6.67 13.89
C LEU A 73 -0.30 -6.54 12.76
N VAL A 74 0.17 -6.18 11.57
CA VAL A 74 -0.66 -6.14 10.35
C VAL A 74 -0.16 -7.19 9.38
N LEU A 75 -1.01 -8.14 9.02
CA LEU A 75 -0.73 -9.17 8.02
C LEU A 75 -1.34 -8.79 6.69
N THR A 76 -0.56 -8.94 5.63
CA THR A 76 -0.94 -8.62 4.25
C THR A 76 -0.45 -9.69 3.28
N PRO A 77 -1.14 -9.92 2.15
CA PRO A 77 -0.75 -10.96 1.20
C PRO A 77 0.56 -10.65 0.46
N THR A 78 0.90 -9.36 0.28
CA THR A 78 2.03 -8.95 -0.57
C THR A 78 2.97 -7.97 0.14
N ARG A 79 4.22 -7.93 -0.34
CA ARG A 79 5.26 -7.00 0.16
C ARG A 79 4.93 -5.56 -0.17
N GLU A 80 4.40 -5.36 -1.37
CA GLU A 80 4.02 -4.06 -1.88
C GLU A 80 2.95 -3.43 -0.97
N LEU A 81 1.94 -4.22 -0.58
CA LEU A 81 0.91 -3.77 0.36
C LEU A 81 1.49 -3.52 1.76
N ALA A 82 2.42 -4.36 2.23
CA ALA A 82 3.08 -4.13 3.50
C ALA A 82 3.84 -2.80 3.53
N LEU A 83 4.58 -2.48 2.47
CA LEU A 83 5.30 -1.20 2.34
C LEU A 83 4.35 -0.01 2.23
N GLN A 84 3.22 -0.18 1.56
CA GLN A 84 2.20 0.85 1.45
C GLN A 84 1.56 1.14 2.81
N ILE A 85 1.09 0.11 3.50
CA ILE A 85 0.49 0.26 4.83
C ILE A 85 1.52 0.87 5.80
N GLN A 86 2.79 0.48 5.70
CA GLN A 86 3.86 1.12 6.45
C GLN A 86 3.90 2.63 6.20
N GLN A 87 3.89 3.04 4.93
CA GLN A 87 3.92 4.46 4.57
C GLN A 87 2.71 5.22 5.13
N ASP A 88 1.53 4.61 5.12
CA ASP A 88 0.33 5.23 5.67
C ASP A 88 0.42 5.38 7.19
N PHE A 89 0.88 4.35 7.91
CA PHE A 89 1.16 4.45 9.34
C PHE A 89 2.20 5.53 9.66
N ASP A 90 3.31 5.56 8.91
CA ASP A 90 4.37 6.55 9.10
C ASP A 90 3.87 7.99 8.85
N ARG A 91 3.01 8.19 7.82
CA ARG A 91 2.41 9.49 7.50
C ARG A 91 1.43 9.95 8.59
N ILE A 92 0.47 9.10 8.96
CA ILE A 92 -0.54 9.41 9.97
C ILE A 92 0.11 9.57 11.35
N GLY A 93 1.11 8.76 11.65
CA GLY A 93 1.81 8.77 12.94
C GLY A 93 3.02 9.71 13.01
N THR A 94 3.25 10.56 12.01
CA THR A 94 4.44 11.41 11.91
C THR A 94 4.67 12.23 13.17
N PHE A 95 3.67 12.96 13.65
CA PHE A 95 3.79 13.82 14.81
C PHE A 95 3.71 13.07 16.14
N LYS A 96 3.19 11.83 16.16
CA LYS A 96 3.28 10.90 17.31
C LYS A 96 4.59 10.13 17.38
N LYS A 97 5.50 10.33 16.40
CA LYS A 97 6.85 9.73 16.37
C LYS A 97 6.83 8.21 16.43
N ILE A 98 5.81 7.57 15.83
CA ILE A 98 5.71 6.11 15.81
C ILE A 98 6.80 5.51 14.91
N LYS A 99 7.14 4.26 15.18
CA LYS A 99 8.06 3.47 14.35
C LYS A 99 7.37 2.23 13.86
N THR A 100 7.42 2.03 12.57
CA THR A 100 6.89 0.84 11.91
C THR A 100 8.03 0.02 11.32
N LEU A 101 7.82 -1.28 11.19
CA LEU A 101 8.79 -2.18 10.58
C LEU A 101 8.10 -3.13 9.59
N PRO A 102 8.47 -3.07 8.29
CA PRO A 102 7.96 -4.01 7.31
C PRO A 102 8.77 -5.31 7.35
N ILE A 103 8.07 -6.46 7.40
CA ILE A 103 8.67 -7.80 7.47
C ILE A 103 8.12 -8.68 6.34
N PHE A 104 8.96 -9.06 5.38
CA PHE A 104 8.55 -9.89 4.25
C PHE A 104 9.71 -10.68 3.64
N GLY A 105 9.39 -11.70 2.86
CA GLY A 105 10.35 -12.57 2.19
C GLY A 105 11.21 -11.89 1.12
N LYS A 106 12.22 -12.58 0.59
CA LYS A 106 13.24 -12.10 -0.39
C LYS A 106 14.11 -10.93 0.11
N GLN A 107 14.02 -10.57 1.37
CA GLN A 107 15.02 -9.77 2.07
C GLN A 107 15.80 -10.66 3.03
N PRO A 108 17.09 -10.39 3.27
CA PRO A 108 17.88 -11.17 4.21
C PRO A 108 17.28 -11.12 5.62
N PHE A 109 17.00 -12.28 6.21
CA PHE A 109 16.42 -12.43 7.55
C PHE A 109 17.22 -11.67 8.61
N LYS A 110 18.55 -11.70 8.49
CA LYS A 110 19.48 -11.04 9.43
C LYS A 110 19.19 -9.55 9.60
N PHE A 111 18.89 -8.83 8.54
CA PHE A 111 18.61 -7.39 8.63
C PHE A 111 17.31 -7.12 9.38
N GLN A 112 16.24 -7.85 9.07
CA GLN A 112 14.97 -7.72 9.76
C GLN A 112 15.10 -8.09 11.25
N LYS A 113 15.90 -9.12 11.58
CA LYS A 113 16.22 -9.49 12.98
C LYS A 113 16.93 -8.35 13.72
N GLU A 114 17.88 -7.67 13.10
CA GLU A 114 18.56 -6.52 13.72
C GLU A 114 17.62 -5.30 13.88
N ASP A 115 16.72 -5.08 12.94
CA ASP A 115 15.74 -4.01 13.03
C ASP A 115 14.71 -4.28 14.14
N LEU A 116 14.29 -5.53 14.34
CA LEU A 116 13.39 -5.96 15.44
C LEU A 116 13.99 -5.75 16.84
N LYS A 117 15.32 -5.71 16.98
CA LYS A 117 15.98 -5.38 18.26
C LYS A 117 15.84 -3.89 18.61
N GLN A 118 15.47 -3.06 17.66
CA GLN A 118 15.22 -1.64 17.89
C GLN A 118 13.78 -1.43 18.36
N ARG A 119 13.48 -0.25 18.91
CA ARG A 119 12.09 0.12 19.20
C ARG A 119 11.25 0.03 17.92
N CYS A 120 10.16 -0.71 17.99
CA CYS A 120 9.19 -0.85 16.90
C CYS A 120 7.79 -0.93 17.51
N HIS A 121 6.88 -0.08 17.07
CA HIS A 121 5.51 -0.04 17.61
C HIS A 121 4.54 -0.90 16.79
N VAL A 122 4.74 -0.96 15.47
CA VAL A 122 3.88 -1.69 14.53
C VAL A 122 4.73 -2.53 13.59
N VAL A 123 4.48 -3.82 13.56
CA VAL A 123 5.02 -4.75 12.56
C VAL A 123 3.98 -4.94 11.46
N ILE A 124 4.40 -4.81 10.20
CA ILE A 124 3.55 -5.00 9.02
C ILE A 124 4.24 -6.01 8.13
N GLY A 125 3.58 -7.13 7.80
CA GLY A 125 4.31 -8.14 7.06
C GLY A 125 3.48 -9.17 6.34
N THR A 126 4.18 -9.99 5.54
CA THR A 126 3.58 -11.17 4.91
C THR A 126 3.63 -12.37 5.85
N PRO A 127 2.57 -13.23 5.85
CA PRO A 127 2.42 -14.29 6.84
C PRO A 127 3.64 -15.18 7.02
N GLY A 128 4.19 -15.76 5.95
CA GLY A 128 5.33 -16.68 6.05
C GLY A 128 6.54 -16.09 6.77
N ARG A 129 6.96 -14.85 6.44
CA ARG A 129 8.12 -14.23 7.08
C ARG A 129 7.84 -13.80 8.53
N VAL A 130 6.62 -13.37 8.85
CA VAL A 130 6.22 -13.06 10.22
C VAL A 130 6.25 -14.33 11.06
N LEU A 131 5.74 -15.44 10.53
CA LEU A 131 5.80 -16.75 11.20
C LEU A 131 7.25 -17.21 11.45
N ASP A 132 8.16 -17.05 10.47
CA ASP A 132 9.59 -17.34 10.64
C ASP A 132 10.18 -16.57 11.84
N HIS A 133 9.87 -15.28 11.98
CA HIS A 133 10.36 -14.46 13.08
C HIS A 133 9.76 -14.85 14.44
N LEU A 134 8.49 -15.27 14.49
CA LEU A 134 7.85 -15.79 15.71
C LEU A 134 8.45 -17.12 16.13
N GLN A 135 8.62 -18.06 15.19
CA GLN A 135 9.20 -19.38 15.45
C GLN A 135 10.65 -19.28 15.94
N GLN A 136 11.43 -18.35 15.37
CA GLN A 136 12.81 -18.09 15.78
C GLN A 136 12.92 -17.14 16.99
N GLN A 137 11.80 -16.77 17.61
CA GLN A 137 11.74 -15.90 18.80
C GLN A 137 12.46 -14.54 18.59
N THR A 138 12.50 -14.05 17.37
CA THR A 138 13.11 -12.76 17.04
C THR A 138 12.08 -11.62 17.01
N LEU A 139 10.79 -11.96 16.92
CA LEU A 139 9.65 -11.08 17.12
C LEU A 139 8.96 -11.48 18.43
N ASP A 140 8.96 -10.57 19.41
CA ASP A 140 8.25 -10.77 20.67
C ASP A 140 6.78 -10.33 20.53
N PRO A 141 5.80 -11.25 20.58
CA PRO A 141 4.39 -10.92 20.46
C PRO A 141 3.74 -10.46 21.77
N SER A 142 4.45 -10.50 22.90
CA SER A 142 3.89 -10.36 24.26
C SER A 142 3.14 -9.04 24.49
N LYS A 143 3.45 -8.00 23.74
CA LYS A 143 2.84 -6.66 23.84
C LYS A 143 1.86 -6.36 22.72
N ILE A 144 1.57 -7.31 21.82
CA ILE A 144 0.61 -7.12 20.74
C ILE A 144 -0.81 -6.92 21.32
N LYS A 145 -1.39 -5.78 21.04
CA LYS A 145 -2.76 -5.38 21.42
C LYS A 145 -3.72 -5.41 20.22
N TYR A 146 -3.18 -5.30 19.01
CA TYR A 146 -3.94 -5.23 17.75
C TYR A 146 -3.38 -6.18 16.72
N VAL A 147 -4.24 -6.97 16.10
CA VAL A 147 -3.94 -7.81 14.94
C VAL A 147 -4.86 -7.42 13.80
N VAL A 148 -4.30 -7.05 12.67
CA VAL A 148 -5.06 -6.74 11.45
C VAL A 148 -4.74 -7.76 10.39
N LEU A 149 -5.78 -8.31 9.78
CA LEU A 149 -5.72 -9.18 8.60
C LEU A 149 -6.27 -8.37 7.43
N ASP A 150 -5.41 -7.80 6.60
CA ASP A 150 -5.85 -7.00 5.44
C ASP A 150 -5.78 -7.83 4.15
N GLU A 151 -6.78 -7.70 3.30
CA GLU A 151 -7.00 -8.54 2.11
C GLU A 151 -7.00 -10.05 2.47
N ALA A 152 -7.83 -10.45 3.46
CA ALA A 152 -7.86 -11.82 3.97
C ALA A 152 -8.26 -12.85 2.89
N ASP A 153 -9.13 -12.49 1.94
CA ASP A 153 -9.48 -13.31 0.78
C ASP A 153 -8.27 -13.53 -0.15
N GLU A 154 -7.43 -12.53 -0.33
CA GLU A 154 -6.21 -12.68 -1.12
C GLU A 154 -5.16 -13.54 -0.39
N MET A 155 -5.05 -13.44 0.93
CA MET A 155 -4.20 -14.36 1.71
C MET A 155 -4.67 -15.81 1.57
N LEU A 156 -5.99 -16.04 1.50
CA LEU A 156 -6.56 -17.36 1.21
C LEU A 156 -6.18 -17.85 -0.20
N ASN A 157 -6.35 -17.00 -1.22
CA ASN A 157 -6.01 -17.31 -2.62
C ASN A 157 -4.51 -17.63 -2.81
N MET A 158 -3.65 -17.08 -1.96
CA MET A 158 -2.21 -17.32 -1.95
C MET A 158 -1.77 -18.45 -1.01
N ASN A 159 -2.71 -19.22 -0.47
CA ASN A 159 -2.48 -20.34 0.46
C ASN A 159 -1.77 -19.94 1.78
N PHE A 160 -1.94 -18.70 2.26
CA PHE A 160 -1.35 -18.24 3.53
C PHE A 160 -2.23 -18.48 4.75
N LEU A 161 -3.33 -19.22 4.61
CA LEU A 161 -4.29 -19.38 5.70
C LEU A 161 -3.70 -20.12 6.91
N ASP A 162 -2.88 -21.14 6.65
CA ASP A 162 -2.26 -21.95 7.71
C ASP A 162 -1.23 -21.13 8.49
N GLU A 163 -0.42 -20.32 7.80
CA GLU A 163 0.52 -19.40 8.44
C GLU A 163 -0.22 -18.34 9.28
N VAL A 164 -1.30 -17.76 8.75
CA VAL A 164 -2.13 -16.79 9.50
C VAL A 164 -2.69 -17.44 10.76
N GLN A 165 -3.24 -18.65 10.67
CA GLN A 165 -3.75 -19.37 11.84
C GLN A 165 -2.64 -19.73 12.83
N ALA A 166 -1.43 -20.08 12.35
CA ALA A 166 -0.27 -20.35 13.20
C ALA A 166 0.15 -19.07 13.93
N ILE A 167 0.22 -17.92 13.24
CA ILE A 167 0.56 -16.62 13.83
C ILE A 167 -0.44 -16.25 14.93
N LEU A 168 -1.74 -16.39 14.69
CA LEU A 168 -2.77 -16.05 15.67
C LEU A 168 -2.65 -16.85 16.98
N LYS A 169 -2.06 -18.05 16.95
CA LYS A 169 -1.80 -18.84 18.16
C LYS A 169 -0.68 -18.28 19.05
N TYR A 170 0.23 -17.47 18.48
CA TYR A 170 1.29 -16.77 19.23
C TYR A 170 0.80 -15.51 19.93
N MET A 171 -0.35 -14.98 19.51
CA MET A 171 -0.84 -13.70 20.04
C MET A 171 -1.31 -13.81 21.48
N PRO A 172 -1.18 -12.73 22.28
CA PRO A 172 -1.72 -12.69 23.65
C PRO A 172 -3.22 -13.00 23.65
N LYS A 173 -3.71 -13.60 24.76
CA LYS A 173 -5.13 -13.94 24.90
C LYS A 173 -6.09 -12.72 24.77
N LYS A 174 -5.60 -11.55 25.16
CA LYS A 174 -6.38 -10.29 25.09
C LYS A 174 -5.76 -9.38 24.03
N HIS A 175 -6.35 -9.34 22.88
CA HIS A 175 -6.02 -8.44 21.78
C HIS A 175 -7.27 -8.17 20.94
N VAL A 176 -7.26 -7.13 20.16
CA VAL A 176 -8.30 -6.80 19.17
C VAL A 176 -7.89 -7.34 17.81
N THR A 177 -8.81 -8.10 17.16
CA THR A 177 -8.59 -8.62 15.82
C THR A 177 -9.51 -7.92 14.83
N CYS A 178 -8.91 -7.37 13.76
CA CYS A 178 -9.64 -6.72 12.67
C CYS A 178 -9.40 -7.49 11.36
N LEU A 179 -10.47 -7.97 10.74
CA LEU A 179 -10.42 -8.69 9.48
C LEU A 179 -11.03 -7.83 8.38
N PHE A 180 -10.23 -7.49 7.38
CA PHE A 180 -10.63 -6.75 6.18
C PHE A 180 -10.58 -7.67 4.97
N SER A 181 -11.65 -7.68 4.18
CA SER A 181 -11.78 -8.52 3.00
C SER A 181 -12.76 -7.90 2.00
N ALA A 182 -12.55 -8.10 0.71
CA ALA A 182 -13.52 -7.73 -0.30
C ALA A 182 -14.61 -8.79 -0.42
N THR A 183 -14.25 -10.06 -0.29
CA THR A 183 -15.14 -11.22 -0.30
C THR A 183 -15.13 -11.93 1.05
N TYR A 184 -16.17 -12.72 1.33
CA TYR A 184 -16.27 -13.40 2.62
C TYR A 184 -16.68 -14.88 2.45
N PRO A 185 -15.78 -15.70 1.83
CA PRO A 185 -16.04 -17.10 1.57
C PRO A 185 -16.15 -17.92 2.88
N ALA A 186 -16.74 -19.11 2.80
CA ALA A 186 -17.01 -19.97 3.96
C ALA A 186 -15.76 -20.28 4.82
N VAL A 187 -14.58 -20.33 4.19
CA VAL A 187 -13.30 -20.55 4.89
C VAL A 187 -12.96 -19.36 5.79
N ILE A 188 -13.07 -18.14 5.29
CA ILE A 188 -12.87 -16.90 6.06
C ILE A 188 -13.91 -16.77 7.16
N GLN A 189 -15.16 -17.16 6.88
CA GLN A 189 -16.23 -17.18 7.90
C GLN A 189 -15.88 -18.13 9.06
N ARG A 190 -15.39 -19.35 8.76
CA ARG A 190 -14.96 -20.30 9.80
C ARG A 190 -13.79 -19.77 10.62
N MET A 191 -12.79 -19.19 9.96
CA MET A 191 -11.65 -18.58 10.62
C MET A 191 -12.07 -17.45 11.55
N SER A 192 -12.93 -16.55 11.08
CA SER A 192 -13.40 -15.43 11.90
C SER A 192 -14.18 -15.88 13.13
N LYS A 193 -15.06 -16.89 13.00
CA LYS A 193 -15.78 -17.47 14.14
C LYS A 193 -14.85 -18.08 15.20
N LYS A 194 -13.67 -18.57 14.78
CA LYS A 194 -12.70 -19.20 15.68
C LYS A 194 -11.83 -18.20 16.43
N TYR A 195 -11.44 -17.11 15.79
CA TYR A 195 -10.42 -16.20 16.30
C TYR A 195 -10.93 -14.82 16.72
N LEU A 196 -12.13 -14.40 16.32
CA LEU A 196 -12.71 -13.12 16.69
C LEU A 196 -13.81 -13.29 17.75
N TYR A 197 -13.82 -12.38 18.73
CA TYR A 197 -14.80 -12.38 19.82
C TYR A 197 -15.88 -11.32 19.62
N LYS A 198 -17.13 -11.74 19.37
CA LYS A 198 -18.29 -10.84 19.15
C LYS A 198 -17.96 -9.64 18.23
N PRO A 199 -17.42 -9.88 17.04
CA PRO A 199 -16.95 -8.79 16.20
C PRO A 199 -18.10 -7.90 15.71
N ALA A 200 -17.80 -6.60 15.59
CA ALA A 200 -18.64 -5.67 14.83
C ALA A 200 -18.56 -6.06 13.34
N LYS A 201 -19.72 -6.29 12.72
CA LYS A 201 -19.81 -6.65 11.30
C LYS A 201 -20.17 -5.40 10.50
N ILE A 202 -19.28 -5.00 9.61
CA ILE A 202 -19.41 -3.80 8.79
C ILE A 202 -19.36 -4.25 7.33
N ASP A 203 -20.45 -4.09 6.61
CA ASP A 203 -20.56 -4.42 5.18
C ASP A 203 -20.85 -3.13 4.39
N LEU A 204 -19.87 -2.70 3.61
CA LEU A 204 -19.95 -1.49 2.78
C LEU A 204 -19.91 -1.80 1.28
N THR A 205 -20.16 -3.03 0.90
CA THR A 205 -20.10 -3.42 -0.52
C THR A 205 -21.24 -2.83 -1.36
N SER A 206 -22.36 -2.51 -0.73
CA SER A 206 -23.57 -1.96 -1.38
C SER A 206 -23.58 -0.44 -1.48
N THR A 207 -22.84 0.28 -0.60
CA THR A 207 -22.95 1.73 -0.45
C THR A 207 -22.12 2.52 -1.47
N ASN A 208 -21.09 1.90 -2.07
CA ASN A 208 -20.19 2.57 -3.00
C ASN A 208 -19.94 1.66 -4.21
N LYS A 209 -20.91 1.58 -5.13
CA LYS A 209 -20.57 1.03 -6.45
C LYS A 209 -19.63 2.04 -7.12
N PRO A 210 -18.41 1.64 -7.51
CA PRO A 210 -17.56 2.53 -8.29
C PRO A 210 -18.31 2.88 -9.57
N ASN A 211 -18.23 4.15 -9.96
CA ASN A 211 -18.79 4.59 -11.22
C ASN A 211 -17.86 4.13 -12.35
N ILE A 212 -18.00 2.88 -12.78
CA ILE A 212 -17.18 2.26 -13.82
C ILE A 212 -18.09 1.94 -15.01
N LEU A 213 -17.75 2.50 -16.13
CA LEU A 213 -18.31 2.09 -17.41
C LEU A 213 -17.57 0.81 -17.85
N GLU A 214 -18.31 -0.24 -18.12
CA GLU A 214 -17.75 -1.48 -18.62
C GLU A 214 -18.00 -1.61 -20.12
N GLU A 215 -17.01 -2.07 -20.86
CA GLU A 215 -17.09 -2.39 -22.29
C GLU A 215 -16.43 -3.75 -22.50
N ALA A 216 -16.93 -4.54 -23.42
CA ALA A 216 -16.31 -5.80 -23.85
C ALA A 216 -16.23 -5.85 -25.38
N TYR A 217 -15.21 -6.51 -25.90
CA TYR A 217 -15.02 -6.72 -27.33
C TYR A 217 -14.65 -8.18 -27.60
N HIS A 218 -15.25 -8.75 -28.64
CA HIS A 218 -14.81 -10.03 -29.17
C HIS A 218 -13.60 -9.78 -30.06
N VAL A 219 -12.43 -10.28 -29.69
CA VAL A 219 -11.19 -10.07 -30.44
C VAL A 219 -10.45 -11.40 -30.55
N ASN A 220 -10.23 -11.87 -31.77
CA ASN A 220 -9.44 -13.08 -32.00
C ASN A 220 -8.02 -12.92 -31.43
N GLU A 221 -7.48 -14.01 -30.90
CA GLU A 221 -6.17 -13.97 -30.22
C GLU A 221 -5.07 -13.34 -31.05
N GLU A 222 -5.05 -13.66 -32.38
CA GLU A 222 -4.06 -13.14 -33.32
C GLU A 222 -4.16 -11.62 -33.55
N HIS A 223 -5.31 -11.03 -33.31
CA HIS A 223 -5.56 -9.61 -33.57
C HIS A 223 -5.50 -8.73 -32.32
N LYS A 224 -5.35 -9.32 -31.12
CA LYS A 224 -5.39 -8.58 -29.84
C LYS A 224 -4.36 -7.45 -29.75
N GLU A 225 -3.14 -7.66 -30.24
CA GLU A 225 -2.09 -6.62 -30.18
C GLU A 225 -2.47 -5.41 -31.06
N LEU A 226 -2.90 -5.69 -32.31
CA LEU A 226 -3.33 -4.64 -33.22
C LEU A 226 -4.56 -3.90 -32.67
N PHE A 227 -5.55 -4.64 -32.19
CA PHE A 227 -6.75 -4.07 -31.56
C PHE A 227 -6.39 -3.20 -30.36
N LEU A 228 -5.45 -3.64 -29.51
CA LEU A 228 -4.99 -2.87 -28.35
C LEU A 228 -4.39 -1.52 -28.77
N LEU A 229 -3.56 -1.49 -29.83
CA LEU A 229 -2.99 -0.24 -30.34
C LEU A 229 -4.07 0.73 -30.81
N HIS A 230 -5.02 0.25 -31.61
CA HIS A 230 -6.14 1.07 -32.06
C HIS A 230 -7.03 1.55 -30.90
N LEU A 231 -7.30 0.67 -29.93
CA LEU A 231 -8.07 1.01 -28.74
C LEU A 231 -7.40 2.13 -27.92
N LEU A 232 -6.09 2.01 -27.69
CA LEU A 232 -5.32 3.02 -26.98
C LEU A 232 -5.25 4.34 -27.77
N ALA A 233 -5.09 4.28 -29.08
CA ALA A 233 -5.11 5.46 -29.96
C ALA A 233 -6.49 6.17 -29.95
N LEU A 234 -7.57 5.42 -29.88
CA LEU A 234 -8.93 5.94 -29.82
C LEU A 234 -9.24 6.57 -28.45
N LYS A 235 -8.96 5.83 -27.37
CA LYS A 235 -9.34 6.24 -25.99
C LYS A 235 -8.36 7.22 -25.35
N LYS A 236 -7.09 7.24 -25.74
CA LYS A 236 -6.01 8.14 -25.27
C LYS A 236 -5.92 8.30 -23.76
N PRO A 237 -5.93 7.22 -22.96
CA PRO A 237 -5.98 7.35 -21.51
C PRO A 237 -4.75 8.06 -20.95
N GLU A 238 -4.94 8.93 -19.95
CA GLU A 238 -3.82 9.51 -19.19
C GLU A 238 -3.19 8.51 -18.23
N SER A 239 -3.97 7.52 -17.79
CA SER A 239 -3.47 6.40 -16.98
C SER A 239 -4.25 5.12 -17.26
N CYS A 240 -3.53 4.05 -17.61
CA CYS A 240 -4.14 2.76 -17.93
C CYS A 240 -3.37 1.62 -17.27
N MET A 241 -4.08 0.61 -16.76
CA MET A 241 -3.50 -0.68 -16.39
C MET A 241 -4.01 -1.77 -17.32
N ILE A 242 -3.09 -2.56 -17.86
CA ILE A 242 -3.38 -3.69 -18.76
C ILE A 242 -3.06 -4.98 -18.02
N PHE A 243 -4.06 -5.83 -17.83
CA PHE A 243 -3.95 -7.08 -17.10
C PHE A 243 -3.76 -8.25 -18.05
N CYS A 244 -2.64 -8.96 -17.90
CA CYS A 244 -2.30 -10.16 -18.65
C CYS A 244 -2.23 -11.37 -17.71
N LYS A 245 -2.53 -12.57 -18.25
CA LYS A 245 -2.60 -13.82 -17.50
C LYS A 245 -1.23 -14.34 -17.09
N THR A 246 -0.20 -14.20 -17.94
CA THR A 246 1.13 -14.76 -17.75
C THR A 246 2.23 -13.71 -17.80
N GLN A 247 3.41 -14.03 -17.25
CA GLN A 247 4.57 -13.16 -17.34
C GLN A 247 5.02 -12.94 -18.79
N ALA A 248 5.04 -14.02 -19.59
CA ALA A 248 5.39 -13.95 -21.01
C ALA A 248 4.44 -13.00 -21.77
N ARG A 249 3.12 -13.08 -21.49
CA ARG A 249 2.15 -12.19 -22.13
C ARG A 249 2.36 -10.72 -21.71
N VAL A 250 2.76 -10.45 -20.46
CA VAL A 250 3.14 -9.09 -20.03
C VAL A 250 4.34 -8.59 -20.85
N ASP A 251 5.35 -9.43 -21.06
CA ASP A 251 6.53 -9.07 -21.83
C ASP A 251 6.17 -8.81 -23.31
N GLU A 252 5.36 -9.66 -23.94
CA GLU A 252 4.87 -9.49 -25.32
C GLU A 252 4.11 -8.16 -25.50
N VAL A 253 3.12 -7.90 -24.65
CA VAL A 253 2.33 -6.67 -24.72
C VAL A 253 3.20 -5.44 -24.43
N TYR A 254 4.11 -5.52 -23.47
CA TYR A 254 5.07 -4.45 -23.19
C TYR A 254 5.93 -4.14 -24.40
N GLU A 255 6.53 -5.16 -25.04
CA GLU A 255 7.39 -5.00 -26.23
C GLU A 255 6.62 -4.42 -27.42
N CYS A 256 5.38 -4.86 -27.62
CA CYS A 256 4.51 -4.31 -28.64
C CYS A 256 4.29 -2.79 -28.45
N LEU A 257 3.95 -2.37 -27.22
CA LEU A 257 3.72 -0.97 -26.89
C LEU A 257 5.02 -0.15 -26.92
N GLU A 258 6.13 -0.68 -26.45
CA GLU A 258 7.44 -0.03 -26.47
C GLU A 258 7.95 0.20 -27.91
N LYS A 259 7.80 -0.79 -28.80
CA LYS A 259 8.13 -0.65 -30.24
C LYS A 259 7.33 0.47 -30.90
N ASN A 260 6.09 0.68 -30.49
CA ASN A 260 5.23 1.76 -30.93
C ASN A 260 5.44 3.07 -30.14
N GLN A 261 6.51 3.17 -29.35
CA GLN A 261 6.91 4.35 -28.57
C GLN A 261 5.87 4.84 -27.56
N VAL A 262 4.96 3.98 -27.13
CA VAL A 262 3.98 4.31 -26.10
C VAL A 262 4.65 4.40 -24.73
N SER A 263 4.29 5.37 -23.91
CA SER A 263 4.80 5.54 -22.54
C SER A 263 4.30 4.43 -21.62
N VAL A 264 5.11 3.35 -21.47
CA VAL A 264 4.74 2.10 -20.82
C VAL A 264 5.80 1.59 -19.85
N ASP A 265 5.37 0.95 -18.77
CA ASP A 265 6.19 0.11 -17.88
C ASP A 265 5.48 -1.25 -17.68
N LYS A 266 6.21 -2.24 -17.16
CA LYS A 266 5.66 -3.58 -16.87
C LYS A 266 5.94 -4.01 -15.43
N ILE A 267 5.06 -4.89 -14.89
CA ILE A 267 5.26 -5.52 -13.58
C ILE A 267 4.76 -6.96 -13.59
N HIS A 268 5.65 -7.91 -13.30
CA HIS A 268 5.30 -9.31 -13.11
C HIS A 268 6.22 -10.00 -12.09
N GLY A 269 5.86 -11.23 -11.70
CA GLY A 269 6.56 -11.97 -10.63
C GLY A 269 8.02 -12.36 -10.92
N GLY A 270 8.42 -12.41 -12.19
CA GLY A 270 9.80 -12.72 -12.64
C GLY A 270 10.79 -11.57 -12.48
N MET A 271 10.32 -10.34 -12.29
CA MET A 271 11.19 -9.16 -12.17
C MET A 271 11.85 -9.06 -10.79
N MET A 272 13.02 -8.42 -10.75
CA MET A 272 13.69 -8.06 -9.51
C MET A 272 12.82 -7.10 -8.69
N GLN A 273 12.86 -7.23 -7.35
CA GLN A 273 12.01 -6.43 -6.46
C GLN A 273 12.26 -4.91 -6.60
N GLU A 274 13.52 -4.51 -6.81
CA GLU A 274 13.89 -3.11 -6.99
C GLU A 274 13.32 -2.51 -8.27
N GLU A 275 13.33 -3.30 -9.36
CA GLU A 275 12.73 -2.90 -10.65
C GLU A 275 11.22 -2.73 -10.51
N ARG A 276 10.52 -3.72 -9.89
CA ARG A 276 9.08 -3.63 -9.64
C ARG A 276 8.72 -2.37 -8.88
N LEU A 277 9.45 -2.07 -7.81
CA LEU A 277 9.25 -0.84 -7.02
C LEU A 277 9.57 0.44 -7.81
N SER A 278 10.55 0.38 -8.71
CA SER A 278 10.92 1.50 -9.59
C SER A 278 9.81 1.80 -10.61
N HIS A 279 9.35 0.78 -11.35
CA HIS A 279 8.27 0.89 -12.34
C HIS A 279 6.98 1.36 -11.68
N MET A 280 6.65 0.79 -10.51
CA MET A 280 5.51 1.24 -9.72
C MET A 280 5.59 2.72 -9.34
N ARG A 281 6.76 3.18 -8.86
CA ARG A 281 6.96 4.59 -8.51
C ARG A 281 6.85 5.52 -9.72
N ARG A 282 7.34 5.09 -10.89
CA ARG A 282 7.23 5.85 -12.13
C ARG A 282 5.76 6.02 -12.54
N PHE A 283 4.99 4.93 -12.52
CA PHE A 283 3.57 4.95 -12.84
C PHE A 283 2.76 5.79 -11.83
N LYS A 284 2.97 5.60 -10.52
CA LYS A 284 2.32 6.41 -9.46
C LYS A 284 2.61 7.90 -9.59
N LYS A 285 3.82 8.27 -10.00
CA LYS A 285 4.22 9.67 -10.20
C LYS A 285 3.77 10.25 -11.55
N GLY A 286 3.05 9.48 -12.34
CA GLY A 286 2.61 9.90 -13.66
C GLY A 286 3.75 10.06 -14.68
N LYS A 287 4.89 9.37 -14.48
CA LYS A 287 6.01 9.40 -15.43
C LYS A 287 5.82 8.45 -16.61
N VAL A 288 4.92 7.50 -16.48
CA VAL A 288 4.44 6.62 -17.55
C VAL A 288 2.93 6.55 -17.52
N ARG A 289 2.31 6.37 -18.69
CA ARG A 289 0.86 6.31 -18.85
C ARG A 289 0.29 4.93 -18.63
N ILE A 290 1.00 3.92 -19.08
CA ILE A 290 0.50 2.55 -19.16
C ILE A 290 1.36 1.65 -18.27
N LEU A 291 0.68 0.77 -17.52
CA LEU A 291 1.31 -0.27 -16.73
C LEU A 291 0.75 -1.63 -17.16
N VAL A 292 1.58 -2.48 -17.77
CA VAL A 292 1.22 -3.86 -18.10
C VAL A 292 1.59 -4.78 -16.94
N CYS A 293 0.65 -5.59 -16.46
CA CYS A 293 0.90 -6.38 -15.25
C CYS A 293 0.14 -7.71 -15.21
N THR A 294 0.64 -8.63 -14.36
CA THR A 294 -0.12 -9.80 -13.94
C THR A 294 -0.93 -9.49 -12.66
N ASP A 295 -1.98 -10.26 -12.39
CA ASP A 295 -2.80 -10.12 -11.18
C ASP A 295 -1.96 -10.19 -9.90
N VAL A 296 -1.07 -11.17 -9.79
CA VAL A 296 -0.23 -11.36 -8.60
C VAL A 296 0.69 -10.16 -8.36
N ALA A 297 1.21 -9.56 -9.43
CA ALA A 297 2.10 -8.43 -9.31
C ALA A 297 1.37 -7.10 -9.04
N SER A 298 0.09 -7.02 -9.42
CA SER A 298 -0.75 -5.85 -9.20
C SER A 298 -1.47 -5.88 -7.85
N ARG A 299 -1.51 -7.02 -7.17
CA ARG A 299 -2.09 -7.15 -5.82
C ARG A 299 -1.27 -6.35 -4.81
N GLY A 300 -1.96 -5.74 -3.88
CA GLY A 300 -1.33 -4.91 -2.86
C GLY A 300 -0.69 -3.63 -3.40
N ILE A 301 -0.96 -3.27 -4.64
CA ILE A 301 -0.53 -2.02 -5.23
C ILE A 301 -1.62 -0.97 -5.01
N ASP A 302 -1.28 0.09 -4.27
CA ASP A 302 -2.13 1.28 -4.19
C ASP A 302 -2.00 2.11 -5.47
N VAL A 303 -2.43 1.53 -6.56
CA VAL A 303 -2.74 2.27 -7.77
C VAL A 303 -4.25 2.28 -7.87
N PHE A 304 -4.83 3.20 -7.14
CA PHE A 304 -6.23 3.55 -7.28
C PHE A 304 -6.33 4.77 -8.17
N LYS A 305 -7.44 4.84 -8.91
CA LYS A 305 -7.78 6.01 -9.71
C LYS A 305 -7.04 6.07 -11.04
N VAL A 306 -6.81 4.91 -11.66
CA VAL A 306 -6.48 4.90 -13.07
C VAL A 306 -7.76 5.20 -13.89
N GLU A 307 -7.59 5.91 -14.96
CA GLU A 307 -8.70 6.26 -15.85
C GLU A 307 -9.29 5.01 -16.53
N MET A 308 -8.40 4.09 -16.95
CA MET A 308 -8.80 2.92 -17.74
C MET A 308 -8.13 1.64 -17.26
N ILE A 309 -8.91 0.56 -17.25
CA ILE A 309 -8.43 -0.81 -17.05
C ILE A 309 -8.69 -1.59 -18.35
N ILE A 310 -7.72 -2.35 -18.79
CA ILE A 310 -7.89 -3.31 -19.89
C ILE A 310 -7.61 -4.72 -19.36
N ASN A 311 -8.62 -5.58 -19.38
CA ASN A 311 -8.45 -7.00 -19.22
C ASN A 311 -8.05 -7.58 -20.58
N TYR A 312 -6.74 -7.57 -20.88
CA TYR A 312 -6.19 -8.14 -22.11
C TYR A 312 -6.45 -9.65 -22.18
N ASP A 313 -6.31 -10.31 -21.04
CA ASP A 313 -6.75 -11.69 -20.83
C ASP A 313 -7.86 -11.73 -19.78
N MET A 314 -8.87 -12.57 -20.02
CA MET A 314 -9.96 -12.80 -19.08
C MET A 314 -9.43 -13.30 -17.73
N PRO A 315 -9.95 -12.78 -16.61
CA PRO A 315 -9.45 -13.12 -15.28
C PRO A 315 -9.73 -14.60 -14.93
N SER A 316 -8.81 -15.17 -14.15
CA SER A 316 -8.98 -16.49 -13.55
C SER A 316 -8.24 -16.51 -12.20
N PRO A 317 -8.94 -16.71 -11.07
CA PRO A 317 -10.39 -16.91 -10.93
C PRO A 317 -11.24 -15.67 -11.23
N VAL A 318 -12.56 -15.86 -11.42
CA VAL A 318 -13.48 -14.78 -11.87
C VAL A 318 -13.59 -13.62 -10.87
N GLU A 319 -13.43 -13.88 -9.58
CA GLU A 319 -13.42 -12.86 -8.52
C GLU A 319 -12.33 -11.80 -8.72
N THR A 320 -11.28 -12.17 -9.42
CA THR A 320 -10.18 -11.24 -9.76
C THR A 320 -10.66 -10.09 -10.65
N TYR A 321 -11.74 -10.28 -11.42
CA TYR A 321 -12.33 -9.23 -12.24
C TYR A 321 -12.67 -7.98 -11.41
N THR A 322 -13.39 -8.17 -10.32
CA THR A 322 -13.80 -7.04 -9.45
C THR A 322 -12.60 -6.35 -8.79
N HIS A 323 -11.51 -7.08 -8.52
CA HIS A 323 -10.27 -6.51 -8.00
C HIS A 323 -9.51 -5.70 -9.06
N ARG A 324 -9.55 -6.14 -10.34
CA ARG A 324 -8.95 -5.40 -11.45
C ARG A 324 -9.70 -4.11 -11.73
N ILE A 325 -11.01 -4.19 -12.00
CA ILE A 325 -11.81 -3.01 -12.35
C ILE A 325 -11.90 -2.00 -11.19
N GLY A 326 -11.85 -2.49 -9.94
CA GLY A 326 -11.80 -1.64 -8.75
C GLY A 326 -10.55 -0.76 -8.62
N ARG A 327 -9.58 -0.85 -9.55
CA ARG A 327 -8.46 0.09 -9.68
C ARG A 327 -8.85 1.36 -10.41
N SER A 328 -9.98 1.35 -11.13
CA SER A 328 -10.54 2.50 -11.84
C SER A 328 -11.76 3.05 -11.11
N GLY A 329 -12.19 4.25 -11.52
CA GLY A 329 -13.36 4.93 -10.98
C GLY A 329 -13.12 5.59 -9.62
N ARG A 330 -13.70 6.77 -9.45
CA ARG A 330 -13.82 7.49 -8.18
C ARG A 330 -15.30 7.66 -7.87
N VAL A 331 -15.60 8.08 -6.63
CA VAL A 331 -16.96 8.51 -6.28
C VAL A 331 -17.42 9.64 -7.22
N ASP A 332 -16.49 10.48 -7.65
CA ASP A 332 -16.75 11.70 -8.44
C ASP A 332 -16.29 11.63 -9.91
N GLU A 333 -15.57 10.56 -10.34
CA GLU A 333 -15.06 10.41 -11.70
C GLU A 333 -15.39 9.03 -12.25
N GLN A 334 -15.94 8.97 -13.46
CA GLN A 334 -16.25 7.72 -14.15
C GLN A 334 -14.95 7.04 -14.61
N GLY A 335 -14.75 5.79 -14.21
CA GLY A 335 -13.71 4.92 -14.70
C GLY A 335 -14.17 4.13 -15.92
N LEU A 336 -13.21 3.60 -16.69
CA LEU A 336 -13.48 2.72 -17.83
C LEU A 336 -12.80 1.38 -17.65
N ALA A 337 -13.54 0.28 -17.80
CA ALA A 337 -13.02 -1.08 -17.77
C ALA A 337 -13.37 -1.79 -19.09
N ILE A 338 -12.35 -2.24 -19.81
CA ILE A 338 -12.51 -2.90 -21.10
C ILE A 338 -12.00 -4.33 -21.00
N SER A 339 -12.77 -5.28 -21.55
CA SER A 339 -12.43 -6.70 -21.57
C SER A 339 -12.30 -7.21 -23.00
N LEU A 340 -11.14 -7.81 -23.33
CA LEU A 340 -10.91 -8.45 -24.62
C LEU A 340 -11.20 -9.96 -24.46
N VAL A 341 -12.23 -10.42 -25.12
CA VAL A 341 -12.71 -11.81 -25.05
C VAL A 341 -12.39 -12.50 -26.37
N ASN A 342 -11.55 -13.54 -26.31
CA ASN A 342 -11.18 -14.31 -27.49
C ASN A 342 -12.07 -15.54 -27.69
N GLU A 343 -11.84 -16.27 -28.76
CA GLU A 343 -12.56 -17.49 -29.14
C GLU A 343 -12.44 -18.63 -28.12
N TYR A 344 -11.41 -18.61 -27.25
CA TYR A 344 -11.17 -19.63 -26.21
C TYR A 344 -11.74 -19.26 -24.84
N ASP A 345 -12.31 -18.07 -24.69
CA ASP A 345 -12.75 -17.55 -23.40
C ASP A 345 -14.24 -17.85 -23.07
N GLY A 346 -14.97 -18.58 -23.91
CA GLY A 346 -16.42 -18.81 -23.76
C GLY A 346 -16.81 -19.27 -22.34
N VAL A 347 -16.19 -20.34 -21.84
CA VAL A 347 -16.46 -20.87 -20.49
C VAL A 347 -16.09 -19.87 -19.38
N ARG A 348 -15.03 -19.10 -19.56
CA ARG A 348 -14.61 -18.08 -18.56
C ARG A 348 -15.57 -16.92 -18.55
N LYS A 349 -16.03 -16.48 -19.73
CA LYS A 349 -17.04 -15.44 -19.89
C LYS A 349 -18.34 -15.83 -19.17
N GLU A 350 -18.87 -17.03 -19.44
CA GLU A 350 -20.10 -17.52 -18.79
C GLU A 350 -19.99 -17.53 -17.27
N LYS A 351 -18.89 -18.07 -16.72
CA LYS A 351 -18.64 -18.07 -15.28
C LYS A 351 -18.50 -16.68 -14.70
N LEU A 352 -17.92 -15.74 -15.44
CA LEU A 352 -17.80 -14.35 -15.02
C LEU A 352 -19.17 -13.66 -15.00
N GLU A 353 -19.97 -13.83 -16.03
CA GLU A 353 -21.34 -13.27 -16.10
C GLU A 353 -22.25 -13.86 -15.02
N GLU A 354 -22.14 -15.17 -14.73
CA GLU A 354 -22.83 -15.81 -13.60
C GLU A 354 -22.40 -15.19 -12.26
N TYR A 355 -21.10 -14.97 -12.05
CA TYR A 355 -20.56 -14.33 -10.85
C TYR A 355 -21.00 -12.87 -10.69
N LEU A 356 -21.04 -12.12 -11.79
CA LEU A 356 -21.46 -10.71 -11.80
C LEU A 356 -22.97 -10.54 -11.66
N GLY A 357 -23.76 -11.54 -12.12
CA GLY A 357 -25.22 -11.47 -12.19
C GLY A 357 -25.75 -10.61 -13.34
N TYR A 358 -24.89 -10.26 -14.30
CA TYR A 358 -25.23 -9.54 -15.54
C TYR A 358 -24.29 -9.91 -16.67
N ASN A 359 -24.71 -9.70 -17.92
CA ASN A 359 -23.91 -9.95 -19.10
C ASN A 359 -22.94 -8.80 -19.35
N LEU A 360 -21.72 -9.13 -19.82
CA LEU A 360 -20.75 -8.10 -20.22
C LEU A 360 -21.32 -7.27 -21.38
N PRO A 361 -21.15 -5.93 -21.35
CA PRO A 361 -21.66 -5.03 -22.38
C PRO A 361 -20.75 -5.04 -23.62
N PHE A 362 -21.02 -5.95 -24.54
CA PHE A 362 -20.28 -6.07 -25.80
C PHE A 362 -20.55 -4.93 -26.75
N LYS A 363 -19.48 -4.46 -27.39
CA LYS A 363 -19.50 -3.46 -28.47
C LYS A 363 -18.92 -4.02 -29.77
N GLU A 364 -19.21 -3.38 -30.87
CA GLU A 364 -18.71 -3.73 -32.19
C GLU A 364 -17.22 -3.41 -32.34
N GLU A 365 -16.42 -4.38 -32.79
CA GLU A 365 -14.98 -4.19 -33.02
C GLU A 365 -14.66 -3.12 -34.05
N GLY A 366 -15.49 -3.02 -35.08
CA GLY A 366 -15.26 -2.09 -36.21
C GLY A 366 -15.18 -0.62 -35.81
N GLU A 367 -15.77 -0.25 -34.68
CA GLU A 367 -15.72 1.12 -34.16
C GLU A 367 -14.34 1.50 -33.58
N VAL A 368 -13.48 0.52 -33.32
CA VAL A 368 -12.17 0.74 -32.72
C VAL A 368 -11.07 0.91 -33.76
N TYR A 369 -11.19 0.29 -34.93
CA TYR A 369 -10.16 0.35 -35.96
C TYR A 369 -10.09 1.72 -36.61
N LEU A 370 -8.95 2.39 -36.41
CA LEU A 370 -8.67 3.71 -37.02
C LEU A 370 -7.95 3.53 -38.36
N SER A 371 -8.14 4.47 -39.27
CA SER A 371 -7.45 4.51 -40.56
C SER A 371 -5.96 4.85 -40.42
N ASP A 372 -5.55 5.44 -39.29
CA ASP A 372 -4.21 5.90 -39.04
C ASP A 372 -3.84 5.72 -37.57
N LEU A 373 -2.63 5.16 -37.29
CA LEU A 373 -2.07 4.98 -35.96
C LEU A 373 -1.14 6.14 -35.52
N ASP A 374 -0.90 7.15 -36.33
CA ASP A 374 -0.09 8.32 -35.95
C ASP A 374 -0.66 9.03 -34.70
N VAL A 375 -1.91 8.74 -34.37
CA VAL A 375 -2.58 9.19 -33.14
C VAL A 375 -1.90 8.62 -31.86
N LEU A 376 -1.11 7.55 -31.97
CA LEU A 376 -0.28 7.02 -30.85
C LEU A 376 0.79 8.02 -30.40
N ASP A 377 1.16 9.00 -31.22
CA ASP A 377 2.09 10.06 -30.85
C ASP A 377 1.67 10.80 -29.57
N SER A 378 0.38 10.91 -29.36
CA SER A 378 -0.17 11.51 -28.12
C SER A 378 0.11 10.68 -26.85
N LEU A 379 0.50 9.40 -27.00
CA LEU A 379 0.78 8.46 -25.90
C LEU A 379 2.27 8.29 -25.61
N LYS A 380 3.16 8.95 -26.39
CA LYS A 380 4.61 8.85 -26.21
C LYS A 380 5.09 9.41 -24.88
N GLU A 381 4.44 10.46 -24.40
CA GLU A 381 4.78 11.14 -23.15
C GLU A 381 3.62 11.12 -22.16
N SER A 382 3.94 11.12 -20.88
CA SER A 382 2.97 11.28 -19.81
C SER A 382 2.96 12.71 -19.32
N ASN A 383 1.83 13.38 -19.46
CA ASN A 383 1.61 14.75 -18.97
C ASN A 383 0.87 14.78 -17.63
N ARG A 384 0.66 13.62 -17.00
CA ARG A 384 -0.08 13.50 -15.75
C ARG A 384 0.68 14.14 -14.60
N MET A 385 0.14 15.22 -14.04
CA MET A 385 0.65 15.81 -12.81
C MET A 385 0.01 15.15 -11.59
N VAL A 386 0.79 14.37 -10.87
CA VAL A 386 0.37 13.76 -9.59
C VAL A 386 0.86 14.64 -8.45
N VAL A 387 -0.07 15.28 -7.75
CA VAL A 387 0.23 16.08 -6.54
C VAL A 387 0.44 15.13 -5.37
N ASP A 388 1.67 15.05 -4.88
CA ASP A 388 2.02 14.29 -3.67
C ASP A 388 1.79 15.16 -2.44
N LYS A 389 0.59 15.07 -1.86
CA LYS A 389 0.22 15.79 -0.62
C LYS A 389 1.12 15.43 0.57
N SER A 390 1.81 14.28 0.53
CA SER A 390 2.76 13.91 1.60
C SER A 390 4.00 14.81 1.67
N LYS A 391 4.25 15.62 0.63
CA LYS A 391 5.31 16.64 0.68
C LYS A 391 5.01 17.71 1.72
N ASP A 392 3.73 18.00 1.96
CA ASP A 392 3.32 19.01 2.93
C ASP A 392 3.54 18.55 4.37
N LEU A 393 3.43 17.25 4.66
CA LEU A 393 3.85 16.68 5.95
C LEU A 393 5.33 16.90 6.27
N ARG A 394 6.16 17.03 5.24
CA ARG A 394 7.59 17.25 5.39
C ARG A 394 7.99 18.73 5.42
N LYS A 395 7.03 19.65 5.23
CA LYS A 395 7.26 21.07 5.47
C LYS A 395 7.59 21.23 6.96
N GLY A 396 8.69 21.89 7.26
CA GLY A 396 9.17 22.03 8.64
C GLY A 396 9.92 20.81 9.19
N ILE A 397 10.01 19.69 8.48
CA ILE A 397 10.79 18.52 8.89
C ILE A 397 12.07 18.41 8.07
N THR A 398 13.21 18.35 8.76
CA THR A 398 14.52 18.13 8.12
C THR A 398 15.09 16.80 8.60
N LYS A 399 15.25 15.82 7.69
CA LYS A 399 15.99 14.60 8.01
C LYS A 399 17.48 14.85 7.96
N ILE A 400 18.17 14.61 9.07
CA ILE A 400 19.61 14.76 9.23
C ILE A 400 20.28 13.39 9.20
N TYR A 401 21.35 13.28 8.43
CA TYR A 401 22.23 12.13 8.38
C TYR A 401 23.44 12.39 9.29
N LEU A 402 23.83 11.37 10.05
CA LEU A 402 24.97 11.33 10.94
C LEU A 402 25.88 10.16 10.54
N ASN A 403 27.15 10.43 10.23
CA ASN A 403 28.14 9.38 9.97
C ASN A 403 28.62 8.75 11.30
N GLY A 404 27.70 8.11 12.00
CA GLY A 404 27.94 7.42 13.24
C GLY A 404 26.74 6.61 13.66
N GLY A 405 26.99 5.41 14.15
CA GLY A 405 25.95 4.46 14.56
C GLY A 405 26.41 3.58 15.73
N LYS A 406 25.88 2.35 15.81
CA LYS A 406 26.17 1.38 16.88
C LYS A 406 27.69 1.10 17.01
N ASN A 407 28.41 1.00 15.88
CA ASN A 407 29.87 0.77 15.88
C ASN A 407 30.65 1.91 16.54
N LYS A 408 30.14 3.12 16.53
CA LYS A 408 30.69 4.25 17.28
C LYS A 408 30.07 4.38 18.68
N LYS A 409 29.31 3.37 19.14
CA LYS A 409 28.60 3.34 20.43
C LYS A 409 27.62 4.50 20.62
N ILE A 410 27.01 4.98 19.51
CA ILE A 410 26.02 6.02 19.54
C ILE A 410 24.64 5.37 19.77
N ARG A 411 23.86 5.94 20.67
CA ARG A 411 22.52 5.54 21.03
C ARG A 411 21.55 6.68 20.75
N PRO A 412 20.23 6.41 20.60
CA PRO A 412 19.24 7.49 20.41
C PRO A 412 19.30 8.58 21.46
N GLY A 413 19.50 8.22 22.74
CA GLY A 413 19.63 9.21 23.84
C GLY A 413 20.84 10.14 23.71
N ASP A 414 21.98 9.63 23.18
CA ASP A 414 23.16 10.45 22.93
C ASP A 414 22.89 11.51 21.84
N ILE A 415 22.04 11.16 20.83
CA ILE A 415 21.63 12.09 19.78
C ILE A 415 20.66 13.14 20.33
N VAL A 416 19.67 12.71 21.13
CA VAL A 416 18.71 13.63 21.79
C VAL A 416 19.47 14.61 22.70
N GLY A 417 20.36 14.13 23.56
CA GLY A 417 21.12 14.98 24.45
C GLY A 417 21.91 16.06 23.70
N ALA A 418 22.69 15.65 22.69
CA ALA A 418 23.49 16.58 21.90
C ALA A 418 22.66 17.62 21.11
N ILE A 419 21.45 17.25 20.66
CA ILE A 419 20.56 18.17 19.96
C ILE A 419 19.88 19.14 20.93
N CYS A 420 19.49 18.67 22.11
CA CYS A 420 18.85 19.52 23.14
C CYS A 420 19.83 20.50 23.83
N GLU A 421 21.16 20.31 23.68
CA GLU A 421 22.17 21.30 24.10
C GLU A 421 22.20 22.54 23.20
N ILE A 422 21.51 22.51 22.05
CA ILE A 422 21.46 23.64 21.12
C ILE A 422 20.34 24.59 21.58
N ASP A 423 20.68 25.83 21.84
CA ASP A 423 19.74 26.88 22.22
C ASP A 423 18.58 26.97 21.22
N GLY A 424 17.36 26.95 21.76
CA GLY A 424 16.13 27.04 20.97
C GLY A 424 15.68 25.74 20.34
N VAL A 425 16.24 24.59 20.75
CA VAL A 425 15.79 23.25 20.35
C VAL A 425 15.40 22.46 21.58
N THR A 426 14.22 21.82 21.53
CA THR A 426 13.67 21.00 22.61
C THR A 426 13.47 19.56 22.17
N VAL A 427 13.11 18.67 23.09
CA VAL A 427 12.78 17.27 22.78
C VAL A 427 11.59 17.19 21.82
N ASP A 428 10.67 18.15 21.85
CA ASP A 428 9.51 18.20 20.97
C ASP A 428 9.90 18.46 19.49
N ASP A 429 11.02 19.11 19.28
CA ASP A 429 11.57 19.35 17.94
C ASP A 429 12.28 18.14 17.33
N ILE A 430 12.45 17.06 18.09
CA ILE A 430 13.11 15.82 17.64
C ILE A 430 12.07 14.77 17.30
N GLY A 431 12.04 14.37 16.04
CA GLY A 431 11.17 13.31 15.55
C GLY A 431 11.77 11.91 15.66
N VAL A 432 11.56 11.09 14.65
CA VAL A 432 12.04 9.69 14.62
C VAL A 432 13.56 9.63 14.51
N ILE A 433 14.19 8.84 15.39
CA ILE A 433 15.62 8.54 15.36
C ILE A 433 15.83 7.09 14.93
N GLN A 434 16.66 6.86 13.91
CA GLN A 434 17.09 5.54 13.45
C GLN A 434 18.60 5.43 13.61
N VAL A 435 19.06 4.46 14.40
CA VAL A 435 20.50 4.19 14.60
C VAL A 435 20.83 2.86 13.94
N GLN A 436 21.62 2.91 12.88
CA GLN A 436 22.18 1.76 12.17
C GLN A 436 23.63 1.48 12.65
N ASP A 437 24.27 0.48 12.09
CA ASP A 437 25.62 0.10 12.54
C ASP A 437 26.66 1.20 12.29
N HIS A 438 26.65 1.79 11.09
CA HIS A 438 27.64 2.80 10.67
C HIS A 438 27.12 4.23 10.62
N GLN A 439 25.81 4.43 10.61
CA GLN A 439 25.16 5.72 10.40
C GLN A 439 23.88 5.85 11.22
N SER A 440 23.41 7.08 11.38
CA SER A 440 22.14 7.36 12.02
C SER A 440 21.38 8.43 11.26
N TYR A 441 20.06 8.41 11.42
CA TYR A 441 19.16 9.42 10.88
C TYR A 441 18.30 9.97 12.00
N VAL A 442 18.03 11.28 11.95
CA VAL A 442 17.12 11.94 12.88
C VAL A 442 16.27 12.95 12.11
N ASP A 443 14.97 12.91 12.37
CA ASP A 443 14.04 13.90 11.85
C ASP A 443 13.98 15.08 12.83
N ILE A 444 14.21 16.30 12.32
CA ILE A 444 14.09 17.54 13.09
C ILE A 444 12.84 18.26 12.62
N LEU A 445 11.93 18.53 13.53
CA LEU A 445 10.63 19.14 13.32
C LEU A 445 10.69 20.67 13.44
N ASN A 446 9.54 21.34 13.24
CA ASN A 446 9.32 22.75 13.54
C ASN A 446 10.34 23.71 12.90
N ASP A 447 10.78 23.42 11.67
CA ASP A 447 11.78 24.20 10.92
C ASP A 447 13.15 24.36 11.60
N LYS A 448 13.40 23.62 12.70
CA LYS A 448 14.67 23.70 13.45
C LYS A 448 15.86 23.00 12.74
N GLY A 449 15.61 22.32 11.63
CA GLY A 449 16.65 21.56 10.92
C GLY A 449 17.87 22.34 10.51
N LYS A 450 17.72 23.60 10.05
CA LYS A 450 18.86 24.49 9.71
C LYS A 450 19.67 24.86 10.94
N LEU A 451 18.99 25.12 12.06
CA LEU A 451 19.63 25.46 13.33
C LEU A 451 20.46 24.29 13.85
N VAL A 452 19.90 23.07 13.82
CA VAL A 452 20.60 21.85 14.22
C VAL A 452 21.79 21.55 13.29
N LEU A 453 21.63 21.64 11.98
CA LEU A 453 22.72 21.42 11.01
C LEU A 453 23.90 22.39 11.21
N LYS A 454 23.64 23.64 11.63
CA LYS A 454 24.68 24.66 11.86
C LYS A 454 25.43 24.40 13.17
N ASN A 455 24.75 24.00 14.23
CA ASN A 455 25.27 23.96 15.58
C ASN A 455 25.70 22.56 16.07
N LEU A 456 25.09 21.49 15.61
CA LEU A 456 25.45 20.14 15.98
C LEU A 456 26.80 19.75 15.34
N LYS A 457 27.84 19.57 16.15
CA LYS A 457 29.19 19.21 15.67
C LYS A 457 29.65 17.87 16.23
N THR A 458 29.30 17.59 17.47
CA THR A 458 29.75 16.41 18.19
C THR A 458 28.57 15.69 18.82
N ILE A 459 28.68 14.37 18.92
CA ILE A 459 27.76 13.54 19.70
C ILE A 459 28.61 12.65 20.60
N LYS A 460 28.37 12.71 21.91
CA LYS A 460 29.14 11.94 22.90
C LYS A 460 30.66 12.18 22.78
N GLY A 461 31.05 13.44 22.60
CA GLY A 461 32.45 13.83 22.44
C GLY A 461 33.11 13.42 21.12
N LYS A 462 32.37 12.83 20.18
CA LYS A 462 32.89 12.40 18.89
C LYS A 462 32.45 13.37 17.79
N THR A 463 33.41 13.84 17.00
CA THR A 463 33.16 14.63 15.81
C THR A 463 32.56 13.73 14.72
N LEU A 464 31.39 14.08 14.21
CA LEU A 464 30.67 13.35 13.16
C LEU A 464 30.47 14.21 11.94
N ARG A 465 30.44 13.58 10.78
CA ARG A 465 29.94 14.26 9.58
C ARG A 465 28.40 14.30 9.67
N ILE A 466 27.88 15.54 9.74
CA ILE A 466 26.46 15.83 9.88
C ILE A 466 26.02 16.57 8.64
N GLN A 467 24.98 16.10 7.99
CA GLN A 467 24.47 16.72 6.76
C GLN A 467 22.96 16.45 6.61
N LYS A 468 22.29 17.26 5.79
CA LYS A 468 20.93 16.94 5.36
C LYS A 468 20.94 15.60 4.62
N ALA A 469 20.08 14.67 5.01
CA ALA A 469 19.97 13.39 4.31
C ALA A 469 19.63 13.63 2.84
N LYS A 470 20.33 12.95 1.92
CA LYS A 470 19.95 12.97 0.51
C LYS A 470 18.59 12.26 0.39
N ASN A 471 17.65 12.85 -0.34
CA ASN A 471 16.36 12.27 -0.61
C ASN A 471 16.56 10.94 -1.36
N GLY A 472 16.38 9.82 -0.67
CA GLY A 472 16.63 8.50 -1.24
C GLY A 472 16.52 7.38 -0.23
N PHE A 473 15.53 7.39 0.67
CA PHE A 473 14.97 6.21 1.33
C PHE A 473 13.54 6.56 1.70
N GLY A 474 12.61 6.27 0.81
CA GLY A 474 11.21 6.11 1.07
C GLY A 474 10.85 4.69 0.76
#